data_a2887fb43b34bafd065c6082330df2dc
#
_entry.id   a2887fb43b34bafd065c6082330df2dc
#
_cell.length_a   1.000
_cell.length_b   1.000
_cell.length_c   1.000
_cell.angle_alpha   90.00
_cell.angle_beta   90.00
_cell.angle_gamma   90.00
#
_symmetry.space_group_name_H-M   'P 1'
#
loop_
_entity.id
_entity.type
_entity.pdbx_description
1 polymer ?
#
loop_
_entity_poly.entity_id
_entity_poly.type
_entity_poly.pdbx_seq_one_letter_code
_entity_poly.pdbx_strand_id
1 'polypeptide(L)'
;MIVLTGASGGIGLEIIEELSKLDDVLAIYNTSKPKDVALKNVSFHKVDISDPDEIKNFIDQESSNLKDVTLINLAAVSIDGLLANYGIEDWEKVMSINLSSNFLFSRYLIPIMIKDKWGRIIHVSSTNSAIGAGAYSSSKSGLEGLSKALSREYARYNITSNIIKLGVFDTGMFHKLSDKNKKTFLDLVPSKKLGKTSNILNAIDFLINSEFVNGASITIDGGSS
;
A
#
# COMPACT_ATOMS: atom_id res chain seq x y z
N MET A 1 6.47 13.66 6.94
CA MET A 1 5.05 13.29 7.19
C MET A 1 4.68 12.05 6.39
N ILE A 2 3.97 11.10 6.99
CA ILE A 2 3.56 9.84 6.35
C ILE A 2 2.08 9.93 5.93
N VAL A 3 1.78 9.66 4.67
CA VAL A 3 0.42 9.47 4.16
C VAL A 3 0.21 7.97 3.96
N LEU A 4 -0.66 7.35 4.78
CA LEU A 4 -0.93 5.91 4.77
C LEU A 4 -2.33 5.61 4.28
N THR A 5 -2.48 4.95 3.13
CA THR A 5 -3.78 4.42 2.69
C THR A 5 -4.03 3.03 3.29
N GLY A 6 -5.30 2.68 3.52
CA GLY A 6 -5.67 1.38 4.09
C GLY A 6 -5.38 1.23 5.59
N ALA A 7 -5.35 2.33 6.33
CA ALA A 7 -5.04 2.37 7.76
C ALA A 7 -5.98 1.52 8.63
N SER A 8 -7.22 1.24 8.18
CA SER A 8 -8.18 0.38 8.88
C SER A 8 -8.09 -1.10 8.52
N GLY A 9 -7.20 -1.48 7.59
CA GLY A 9 -6.94 -2.88 7.24
C GLY A 9 -6.09 -3.60 8.28
N GLY A 10 -6.03 -4.94 8.21
CA GLY A 10 -5.28 -5.74 9.19
C GLY A 10 -3.82 -5.31 9.34
N ILE A 11 -3.08 -5.16 8.24
CA ILE A 11 -1.69 -4.70 8.27
C ILE A 11 -1.64 -3.23 8.74
N GLY A 12 -2.51 -2.36 8.20
CA GLY A 12 -2.51 -0.92 8.53
C GLY A 12 -2.66 -0.66 10.02
N LEU A 13 -3.60 -1.35 10.68
CA LEU A 13 -3.83 -1.23 12.12
C LEU A 13 -2.61 -1.65 12.96
N GLU A 14 -1.90 -2.70 12.51
CA GLU A 14 -0.76 -3.21 13.25
C GLU A 14 0.52 -2.38 13.07
N ILE A 15 0.66 -1.67 11.94
CA ILE A 15 1.88 -0.88 11.68
C ILE A 15 1.75 0.60 12.06
N ILE A 16 0.54 1.13 12.25
CA ILE A 16 0.30 2.56 12.41
C ILE A 16 0.99 3.14 13.65
N GLU A 17 1.04 2.40 14.76
CA GLU A 17 1.73 2.81 15.98
C GLU A 17 3.23 2.95 15.75
N GLU A 18 3.85 1.99 15.08
CA GLU A 18 5.28 2.05 14.79
C GLU A 18 5.61 3.16 13.77
N LEU A 19 4.74 3.35 12.75
CA LEU A 19 4.89 4.46 11.82
C LEU A 19 4.80 5.83 12.52
N SER A 20 3.93 5.93 13.52
CA SER A 20 3.78 7.18 14.27
C SER A 20 5.00 7.54 15.15
N LYS A 21 5.90 6.59 15.39
CA LYS A 21 7.19 6.85 16.05
C LYS A 21 8.24 7.43 15.09
N LEU A 22 8.02 7.23 13.76
CA LEU A 22 8.92 7.75 12.73
C LEU A 22 8.56 9.19 12.34
N ASP A 23 7.25 9.49 12.20
CA ASP A 23 6.77 10.80 11.79
C ASP A 23 5.25 10.95 12.04
N ASP A 24 4.70 12.15 11.84
CA ASP A 24 3.26 12.39 11.83
C ASP A 24 2.58 11.59 10.71
N VAL A 25 1.43 10.98 11.00
CA VAL A 25 0.72 10.07 10.09
C VAL A 25 -0.67 10.61 9.75
N LEU A 26 -0.92 10.84 8.46
CA LEU A 26 -2.25 11.01 7.88
C LEU A 26 -2.78 9.63 7.47
N ALA A 27 -3.65 9.07 8.29
CA ALA A 27 -4.16 7.71 8.19
C ALA A 27 -5.50 7.66 7.45
N ILE A 28 -5.50 7.16 6.21
CA ILE A 28 -6.68 7.13 5.35
C ILE A 28 -7.44 5.81 5.51
N TYR A 29 -8.75 5.93 5.76
CA TYR A 29 -9.71 4.82 5.81
C TYR A 29 -10.95 5.11 4.99
N ASN A 30 -11.73 4.09 4.59
CA ASN A 30 -12.99 4.29 3.88
C ASN A 30 -14.20 4.04 4.80
N THR A 31 -14.48 2.79 5.18
CA THR A 31 -15.74 2.42 5.83
C THR A 31 -15.71 2.53 7.35
N SER A 32 -14.67 2.04 7.98
CA SER A 32 -14.60 1.94 9.44
C SER A 32 -13.39 2.69 9.97
N LYS A 33 -13.64 3.74 10.76
CA LYS A 33 -12.56 4.41 11.50
C LYS A 33 -11.97 3.42 12.50
N PRO A 34 -10.64 3.27 12.58
CA PRO A 34 -10.00 2.49 13.63
C PRO A 34 -10.47 2.94 15.01
N LYS A 35 -10.92 1.96 15.83
CA LYS A 35 -11.31 2.21 17.21
C LYS A 35 -10.08 2.07 18.11
N ASP A 36 -10.07 2.79 19.20
CA ASP A 36 -9.09 2.68 20.29
C ASP A 36 -7.63 3.02 19.90
N VAL A 37 -7.41 3.71 18.78
CA VAL A 37 -6.10 4.21 18.37
C VAL A 37 -6.01 5.70 18.73
N ALA A 38 -5.56 6.00 19.94
CA ALA A 38 -5.34 7.37 20.43
C ALA A 38 -3.84 7.71 20.41
N LEU A 39 -3.31 7.96 19.23
CA LEU A 39 -1.91 8.40 19.04
C LEU A 39 -1.89 9.90 18.74
N LYS A 40 -1.04 10.66 19.44
CA LYS A 40 -1.02 12.13 19.35
C LYS A 40 -0.70 12.66 17.95
N ASN A 41 0.12 11.94 17.22
CA ASN A 41 0.61 12.31 15.88
C ASN A 41 0.00 11.46 14.76
N VAL A 42 -1.21 10.91 14.97
CA VAL A 42 -1.98 10.20 13.94
C VAL A 42 -3.33 10.89 13.76
N SER A 43 -3.59 11.38 12.57
CA SER A 43 -4.90 11.90 12.16
C SER A 43 -5.59 10.95 11.20
N PHE A 44 -6.85 10.63 11.49
CA PHE A 44 -7.66 9.72 10.69
C PHE A 44 -8.58 10.47 9.75
N HIS A 45 -8.45 10.22 8.45
CA HIS A 45 -9.23 10.85 7.40
C HIS A 45 -10.08 9.81 6.66
N LYS A 46 -11.38 10.08 6.55
CA LYS A 46 -12.27 9.25 5.74
C LYS A 46 -12.19 9.73 4.30
N VAL A 47 -11.69 8.86 3.41
CA VAL A 47 -11.56 9.13 1.97
C VAL A 47 -11.90 7.86 1.21
N ASP A 48 -12.85 7.94 0.29
CA ASP A 48 -13.05 6.88 -0.70
C ASP A 48 -12.00 7.02 -1.80
N ILE A 49 -10.98 6.18 -1.72
CA ILE A 49 -9.86 6.23 -2.67
C ILE A 49 -10.22 5.71 -4.07
N SER A 50 -11.43 5.19 -4.28
CA SER A 50 -11.94 4.90 -5.62
C SER A 50 -12.48 6.14 -6.34
N ASP A 51 -12.74 7.23 -5.60
CA ASP A 51 -13.20 8.52 -6.09
C ASP A 51 -12.01 9.49 -6.25
N PRO A 52 -11.68 9.90 -7.50
CA PRO A 52 -10.60 10.84 -7.78
C PRO A 52 -10.78 12.22 -7.10
N ASP A 53 -12.02 12.68 -6.97
CA ASP A 53 -12.31 13.99 -6.39
C ASP A 53 -12.12 13.97 -4.87
N GLU A 54 -12.48 12.88 -4.19
CA GLU A 54 -12.20 12.73 -2.76
C GLU A 54 -10.71 12.73 -2.47
N ILE A 55 -9.90 12.03 -3.28
CA ILE A 55 -8.44 12.04 -3.14
C ILE A 55 -7.91 13.46 -3.32
N LYS A 56 -8.34 14.15 -4.39
CA LYS A 56 -7.89 15.52 -4.67
C LYS A 56 -8.26 16.46 -3.54
N ASN A 57 -9.51 16.44 -3.09
CA ASN A 57 -10.00 17.30 -2.02
C ASN A 57 -9.22 17.07 -0.71
N PHE A 58 -8.92 15.80 -0.37
CA PHE A 58 -8.09 15.47 0.80
C PHE A 58 -6.70 16.10 0.69
N ILE A 59 -6.02 15.95 -0.44
CA ILE A 59 -4.67 16.50 -0.63
C ILE A 59 -4.71 18.04 -0.60
N ASP A 60 -5.70 18.67 -1.23
CA ASP A 60 -5.86 20.14 -1.23
C ASP A 60 -6.06 20.67 0.20
N GLN A 61 -6.88 20.01 1.02
CA GLN A 61 -7.13 20.38 2.42
C GLN A 61 -5.87 20.25 3.30
N GLU A 62 -5.08 19.20 3.10
CA GLU A 62 -3.88 18.94 3.89
C GLU A 62 -2.62 19.62 3.32
N SER A 63 -2.70 20.27 2.16
CA SER A 63 -1.55 20.78 1.41
C SER A 63 -0.61 21.71 2.20
N SER A 64 -1.15 22.48 3.15
CA SER A 64 -0.36 23.36 4.02
C SER A 64 0.44 22.61 5.11
N ASN A 65 0.01 21.41 5.45
CA ASN A 65 0.59 20.56 6.47
C ASN A 65 1.62 19.57 5.89
N LEU A 66 1.47 19.26 4.58
CA LEU A 66 2.30 18.27 3.90
C LEU A 66 3.72 18.79 3.68
N LYS A 67 4.69 18.10 4.26
CA LYS A 67 6.13 18.36 4.11
C LYS A 67 6.91 17.05 4.21
N ASP A 68 7.98 16.93 3.41
CA ASP A 68 8.86 15.76 3.40
C ASP A 68 8.04 14.45 3.37
N VAL A 69 7.22 14.30 2.32
CA VAL A 69 6.13 13.31 2.29
C VAL A 69 6.63 11.90 2.00
N THR A 70 6.30 10.95 2.87
CA THR A 70 6.33 9.51 2.59
C THR A 70 4.91 9.03 2.29
N LEU A 71 4.66 8.59 1.06
CA LEU A 71 3.40 7.96 0.66
C LEU A 71 3.51 6.44 0.77
N ILE A 72 2.65 5.81 1.58
CA ILE A 72 2.54 4.36 1.71
C ILE A 72 1.17 3.91 1.18
N ASN A 73 1.16 3.36 -0.01
CA ASN A 73 -0.03 2.83 -0.67
C ASN A 73 -0.28 1.38 -0.24
N LEU A 74 -1.00 1.20 0.86
CA LEU A 74 -1.30 -0.11 1.45
C LEU A 74 -2.72 -0.60 1.14
N ALA A 75 -3.66 0.31 0.86
CA ALA A 75 -5.04 -0.05 0.57
C ALA A 75 -5.17 -1.00 -0.62
N ALA A 76 -5.96 -2.04 -0.46
CA ALA A 76 -6.30 -2.96 -1.54
C ALA A 76 -7.59 -3.72 -1.26
N VAL A 77 -8.25 -4.12 -2.34
CA VAL A 77 -9.38 -5.05 -2.33
C VAL A 77 -9.08 -6.23 -3.26
N SER A 78 -9.58 -7.42 -2.91
CA SER A 78 -9.62 -8.58 -3.79
C SER A 78 -11.07 -9.02 -3.94
N ILE A 79 -11.48 -9.18 -5.18
CA ILE A 79 -12.76 -9.78 -5.54
C ILE A 79 -12.39 -10.96 -6.42
N ASP A 80 -12.68 -12.17 -5.96
CA ASP A 80 -12.27 -13.38 -6.63
C ASP A 80 -13.31 -13.81 -7.67
N GLY A 81 -12.86 -14.25 -8.85
CA GLY A 81 -13.70 -14.74 -9.91
C GLY A 81 -12.89 -15.18 -11.13
N LEU A 82 -13.41 -16.15 -11.87
CA LEU A 82 -12.78 -16.59 -13.14
C LEU A 82 -12.96 -15.49 -14.20
N LEU A 83 -11.89 -15.15 -14.91
CA LEU A 83 -11.87 -14.04 -15.85
C LEU A 83 -12.97 -14.10 -16.91
N ALA A 84 -13.33 -15.30 -17.37
CA ALA A 84 -14.38 -15.48 -18.38
C ALA A 84 -15.77 -14.99 -17.90
N ASN A 85 -16.01 -14.98 -16.59
CA ASN A 85 -17.30 -14.60 -15.99
C ASN A 85 -17.14 -13.42 -15.02
N TYR A 86 -15.99 -12.73 -15.04
CA TYR A 86 -15.71 -11.64 -14.13
C TYR A 86 -16.51 -10.39 -14.51
N GLY A 87 -17.21 -9.80 -13.53
CA GLY A 87 -18.00 -8.59 -13.77
C GLY A 87 -17.12 -7.38 -14.09
N ILE A 88 -17.56 -6.57 -15.05
CA ILE A 88 -16.84 -5.33 -15.42
C ILE A 88 -16.79 -4.36 -14.21
N GLU A 89 -17.87 -4.23 -13.48
CA GLU A 89 -17.93 -3.37 -12.27
C GLU A 89 -16.93 -3.82 -11.18
N ASP A 90 -16.79 -5.13 -10.99
CA ASP A 90 -15.81 -5.68 -10.05
C ASP A 90 -14.37 -5.43 -10.54
N TRP A 91 -14.13 -5.56 -11.83
CA TRP A 91 -12.84 -5.24 -12.45
C TRP A 91 -12.49 -3.75 -12.23
N GLU A 92 -13.40 -2.86 -12.59
CA GLU A 92 -13.21 -1.41 -12.43
C GLU A 92 -12.98 -1.03 -10.97
N LYS A 93 -13.73 -1.62 -10.05
CA LYS A 93 -13.55 -1.42 -8.62
C LYS A 93 -12.18 -1.86 -8.12
N VAL A 94 -11.71 -3.04 -8.52
CA VAL A 94 -10.37 -3.53 -8.16
C VAL A 94 -9.29 -2.62 -8.75
N MET A 95 -9.41 -2.24 -10.02
CA MET A 95 -8.44 -1.38 -10.68
C MET A 95 -8.42 0.04 -10.09
N SER A 96 -9.57 0.63 -9.80
CA SER A 96 -9.67 1.97 -9.21
C SER A 96 -8.99 2.02 -7.84
N ILE A 97 -9.28 1.05 -6.96
CA ILE A 97 -8.73 1.01 -5.61
C ILE A 97 -7.25 0.61 -5.59
N ASN A 98 -6.85 -0.44 -6.33
CA ASN A 98 -5.53 -1.02 -6.19
C ASN A 98 -4.45 -0.36 -7.07
N LEU A 99 -4.84 0.29 -8.16
CA LEU A 99 -3.88 0.86 -9.12
C LEU A 99 -4.13 2.36 -9.36
N SER A 100 -5.34 2.75 -9.75
CA SER A 100 -5.62 4.15 -10.10
C SER A 100 -5.45 5.09 -8.90
N SER A 101 -5.86 4.68 -7.70
CA SER A 101 -5.65 5.46 -6.49
C SER A 101 -4.17 5.72 -6.21
N ASN A 102 -3.30 4.72 -6.40
CA ASN A 102 -1.86 4.86 -6.23
C ASN A 102 -1.26 5.89 -7.19
N PHE A 103 -1.74 5.89 -8.45
CA PHE A 103 -1.39 6.92 -9.41
C PHE A 103 -1.87 8.29 -8.96
N LEU A 104 -3.13 8.43 -8.52
CA LEU A 104 -3.72 9.71 -8.14
C LEU A 104 -3.03 10.32 -6.91
N PHE A 105 -2.79 9.54 -5.85
CA PHE A 105 -2.01 10.00 -4.71
C PHE A 105 -0.62 10.46 -5.12
N SER A 106 0.09 9.66 -5.94
CA SER A 106 1.40 10.04 -6.45
C SER A 106 1.33 11.35 -7.25
N ARG A 107 0.37 11.45 -8.18
CA ARG A 107 0.19 12.63 -9.02
C ARG A 107 -0.02 13.92 -8.20
N TYR A 108 -0.83 13.88 -7.16
CA TYR A 108 -1.16 15.08 -6.39
C TYR A 108 -0.09 15.41 -5.33
N LEU A 109 0.67 14.43 -4.82
CA LEU A 109 1.74 14.65 -3.84
C LEU A 109 3.08 15.03 -4.48
N ILE A 110 3.38 14.60 -5.70
CA ILE A 110 4.63 14.88 -6.40
C ILE A 110 4.96 16.38 -6.48
N PRO A 111 4.04 17.31 -6.78
CA PRO A 111 4.35 18.74 -6.78
C PRO A 111 4.89 19.24 -5.42
N ILE A 112 4.36 18.73 -4.31
CA ILE A 112 4.82 19.04 -2.95
C ILE A 112 6.21 18.45 -2.73
N MET A 113 6.41 17.19 -3.06
CA MET A 113 7.71 16.50 -2.96
C MET A 113 8.80 17.21 -3.82
N ILE A 114 8.46 17.71 -5.00
CA ILE A 114 9.38 18.47 -5.86
C ILE A 114 9.80 19.77 -5.18
N LYS A 115 8.85 20.50 -4.57
CA LYS A 115 9.12 21.74 -3.83
C LYS A 115 10.07 21.50 -2.66
N ASP A 116 9.86 20.39 -1.94
CA ASP A 116 10.64 20.01 -0.77
C ASP A 116 12.00 19.37 -1.16
N LYS A 117 12.16 18.98 -2.43
CA LYS A 117 13.30 18.19 -2.94
C LYS A 117 13.48 16.88 -2.16
N TRP A 118 12.38 16.30 -1.75
CA TRP A 118 12.32 15.06 -1.00
C TRP A 118 10.96 14.36 -1.18
N GLY A 119 10.97 13.06 -1.32
CA GLY A 119 9.77 12.24 -1.35
C GLY A 119 10.07 10.75 -1.36
N ARG A 120 9.22 9.97 -0.71
CA ARG A 120 9.28 8.49 -0.71
C ARG A 120 7.91 7.95 -1.07
N ILE A 121 7.84 7.16 -2.14
CA ILE A 121 6.62 6.51 -2.58
C ILE A 121 6.83 5.01 -2.45
N ILE A 122 6.01 4.37 -1.63
CA ILE A 122 6.07 2.93 -1.34
C ILE A 122 4.74 2.32 -1.74
N HIS A 123 4.75 1.49 -2.80
CA HIS A 123 3.58 0.74 -3.23
C HIS A 123 3.62 -0.66 -2.63
N VAL A 124 2.52 -1.07 -2.01
CA VAL A 124 2.40 -2.44 -1.50
C VAL A 124 1.71 -3.32 -2.54
N SER A 125 2.48 -4.24 -3.09
CA SER A 125 2.08 -5.25 -4.05
C SER A 125 1.94 -6.63 -3.38
N SER A 126 1.77 -7.67 -4.17
CA SER A 126 1.59 -9.04 -3.71
C SER A 126 2.31 -10.01 -4.63
N THR A 127 2.73 -11.15 -4.11
CA THR A 127 3.17 -12.32 -4.89
C THR A 127 2.01 -13.23 -5.27
N ASN A 128 0.77 -12.92 -4.85
CA ASN A 128 -0.39 -13.75 -5.11
C ASN A 128 -0.81 -13.72 -6.59
N SER A 129 -0.80 -14.90 -7.20
CA SER A 129 -1.28 -15.16 -8.56
C SER A 129 -2.24 -16.35 -8.60
N ALA A 130 -3.04 -16.55 -7.55
CA ALA A 130 -3.95 -17.68 -7.43
C ALA A 130 -5.04 -17.67 -8.52
N ILE A 131 -5.61 -18.84 -8.80
CA ILE A 131 -6.77 -18.99 -9.69
C ILE A 131 -7.92 -18.14 -9.14
N GLY A 132 -8.53 -17.33 -10.00
CA GLY A 132 -9.60 -16.41 -9.60
C GLY A 132 -9.14 -15.02 -9.18
N ALA A 133 -7.84 -14.80 -8.98
CA ALA A 133 -7.29 -13.50 -8.58
C ALA A 133 -6.87 -12.62 -9.78
N GLY A 134 -7.45 -12.80 -10.96
CA GLY A 134 -6.98 -12.15 -12.20
C GLY A 134 -6.98 -10.63 -12.14
N ALA A 135 -8.08 -10.00 -11.71
CA ALA A 135 -8.15 -8.55 -11.55
C ALA A 135 -7.16 -8.04 -10.49
N TYR A 136 -7.10 -8.70 -9.33
CA TYR A 136 -6.17 -8.36 -8.27
C TYR A 136 -4.72 -8.45 -8.74
N SER A 137 -4.32 -9.58 -9.34
CA SER A 137 -2.96 -9.78 -9.85
C SER A 137 -2.59 -8.75 -10.93
N SER A 138 -3.53 -8.45 -11.85
CA SER A 138 -3.32 -7.41 -12.87
C SER A 138 -3.08 -6.05 -12.24
N SER A 139 -3.90 -5.66 -11.26
CA SER A 139 -3.75 -4.37 -10.56
C SER A 139 -2.42 -4.27 -9.82
N LYS A 140 -2.00 -5.34 -9.13
CA LYS A 140 -0.73 -5.37 -8.37
C LYS A 140 0.50 -5.43 -9.28
N SER A 141 0.42 -6.10 -10.42
CA SER A 141 1.48 -6.08 -11.44
C SER A 141 1.60 -4.71 -12.12
N GLY A 142 0.50 -3.99 -12.32
CA GLY A 142 0.51 -2.63 -12.85
C GLY A 142 1.32 -1.64 -12.01
N LEU A 143 1.40 -1.85 -10.69
CA LEU A 143 2.23 -1.02 -9.80
C LEU A 143 3.72 -1.07 -10.14
N GLU A 144 4.21 -2.16 -10.72
CA GLU A 144 5.63 -2.26 -11.13
C GLU A 144 5.95 -1.27 -12.26
N GLY A 145 5.07 -1.17 -13.26
CA GLY A 145 5.20 -0.19 -14.32
C GLY A 145 5.12 1.24 -13.80
N LEU A 146 4.13 1.52 -12.93
CA LEU A 146 3.94 2.82 -12.31
C LEU A 146 5.17 3.23 -11.48
N SER A 147 5.65 2.36 -10.59
CA SER A 147 6.81 2.64 -9.75
C SER A 147 8.08 2.89 -10.56
N LYS A 148 8.32 2.10 -11.61
CA LYS A 148 9.47 2.30 -12.51
C LYS A 148 9.40 3.61 -13.28
N ALA A 149 8.22 4.03 -13.72
CA ALA A 149 8.04 5.33 -14.36
C ALA A 149 8.35 6.47 -13.39
N LEU A 150 7.70 6.46 -12.21
CA LEU A 150 7.91 7.48 -11.17
C LEU A 150 9.37 7.57 -10.73
N SER A 151 10.04 6.44 -10.54
CA SER A 151 11.45 6.40 -10.12
C SER A 151 12.39 7.07 -11.13
N ARG A 152 12.09 7.02 -12.43
CA ARG A 152 12.91 7.63 -13.49
C ARG A 152 12.57 9.10 -13.70
N GLU A 153 11.30 9.44 -13.68
CA GLU A 153 10.82 10.80 -13.95
C GLU A 153 11.22 11.79 -12.85
N TYR A 154 11.24 11.33 -11.58
CA TYR A 154 11.39 12.22 -10.44
C TYR A 154 12.67 12.02 -9.61
N ALA A 155 13.57 11.13 -10.00
CA ALA A 155 14.83 10.86 -9.29
C ALA A 155 15.67 12.14 -9.04
N ARG A 156 15.71 13.06 -10.02
CA ARG A 156 16.48 14.34 -9.90
C ARG A 156 15.98 15.26 -8.78
N TYR A 157 14.80 15.01 -8.26
CA TYR A 157 14.21 15.78 -7.16
C TYR A 157 14.34 15.05 -5.81
N ASN A 158 15.18 14.01 -5.72
CA ASN A 158 15.31 13.16 -4.53
C ASN A 158 13.97 12.48 -4.15
N ILE A 159 13.18 12.12 -5.17
CA ILE A 159 11.95 11.35 -5.00
C ILE A 159 12.23 9.92 -5.42
N THR A 160 12.00 8.97 -4.51
CA THR A 160 12.11 7.54 -4.82
C THR A 160 10.73 6.89 -4.88
N SER A 161 10.59 5.91 -5.76
CA SER A 161 9.38 5.08 -5.84
C SER A 161 9.78 3.61 -5.88
N ASN A 162 9.31 2.84 -4.89
CA ASN A 162 9.67 1.45 -4.70
C ASN A 162 8.44 0.59 -4.39
N ILE A 163 8.61 -0.73 -4.49
CA ILE A 163 7.56 -1.71 -4.23
C ILE A 163 7.98 -2.66 -3.12
N ILE A 164 7.04 -2.95 -2.22
CA ILE A 164 7.10 -4.08 -1.31
C ILE A 164 6.10 -5.13 -1.78
N LYS A 165 6.58 -6.31 -2.20
CA LYS A 165 5.72 -7.45 -2.58
C LYS A 165 5.52 -8.35 -1.38
N LEU A 166 4.29 -8.52 -0.96
CA LEU A 166 3.94 -9.33 0.20
C LEU A 166 3.48 -10.73 -0.20
N GLY A 167 3.95 -11.72 0.52
CA GLY A 167 3.38 -13.06 0.55
C GLY A 167 2.21 -13.16 1.54
N VAL A 168 2.15 -14.25 2.30
CA VAL A 168 1.10 -14.51 3.29
C VAL A 168 1.55 -14.02 4.67
N PHE A 169 0.75 -13.13 5.26
CA PHE A 169 1.01 -12.52 6.57
C PHE A 169 -0.06 -12.94 7.58
N ASP A 170 0.34 -13.05 8.86
CA ASP A 170 -0.53 -13.40 9.99
C ASP A 170 -1.38 -12.19 10.42
N THR A 171 -2.23 -11.71 9.50
CA THR A 171 -3.07 -10.53 9.72
C THR A 171 -4.46 -10.68 9.11
N GLY A 172 -5.27 -9.68 9.26
CA GLY A 172 -6.64 -9.45 8.80
C GLY A 172 -7.22 -10.40 7.75
N MET A 173 -6.72 -10.43 6.51
CA MET A 173 -7.26 -11.30 5.46
C MET A 173 -7.02 -12.79 5.74
N PHE A 174 -5.83 -13.14 6.26
CA PHE A 174 -5.50 -14.52 6.59
C PHE A 174 -6.37 -15.05 7.74
N HIS A 175 -6.65 -14.21 8.74
CA HIS A 175 -7.50 -14.60 9.88
C HIS A 175 -8.94 -14.93 9.48
N LYS A 176 -9.43 -14.37 8.38
CA LYS A 176 -10.78 -14.64 7.83
C LYS A 176 -10.90 -15.96 7.08
N LEU A 177 -9.78 -16.61 6.78
CA LEU A 177 -9.78 -17.89 6.07
C LEU A 177 -10.22 -19.03 6.97
N SER A 178 -10.80 -20.08 6.36
CA SER A 178 -11.05 -21.36 7.04
C SER A 178 -9.72 -22.04 7.42
N ASP A 179 -9.73 -22.88 8.45
CA ASP A 179 -8.52 -23.59 8.89
C ASP A 179 -7.89 -24.46 7.79
N LYS A 180 -8.73 -25.05 6.93
CA LYS A 180 -8.28 -25.77 5.73
C LYS A 180 -7.48 -24.88 4.80
N ASN A 181 -7.98 -23.69 4.51
CA ASN A 181 -7.31 -22.73 3.61
C ASN A 181 -6.04 -22.17 4.27
N LYS A 182 -6.08 -21.85 5.58
CA LYS A 182 -4.89 -21.42 6.33
C LYS A 182 -3.76 -22.45 6.22
N LYS A 183 -4.08 -23.74 6.41
CA LYS A 183 -3.11 -24.83 6.25
C LYS A 183 -2.56 -24.89 4.82
N THR A 184 -3.43 -24.82 3.82
CA THR A 184 -3.02 -24.84 2.41
C THR A 184 -2.05 -23.69 2.10
N PHE A 185 -2.36 -22.47 2.54
CA PHE A 185 -1.47 -21.32 2.32
C PHE A 185 -0.13 -21.48 3.04
N LEU A 186 -0.14 -21.95 4.29
CA LEU A 186 1.10 -22.19 5.04
C LEU A 186 1.96 -23.29 4.38
N ASP A 187 1.33 -24.32 3.83
CA ASP A 187 2.04 -25.41 3.14
C ASP A 187 2.73 -24.93 1.85
N LEU A 188 2.18 -23.91 1.19
CA LEU A 188 2.77 -23.28 0.01
C LEU A 188 3.97 -22.38 0.33
N VAL A 189 4.11 -21.86 1.55
CA VAL A 189 5.25 -21.05 1.96
C VAL A 189 6.44 -21.94 2.28
N PRO A 190 7.57 -21.84 1.55
CA PRO A 190 8.74 -22.70 1.80
C PRO A 190 9.30 -22.60 3.21
N SER A 191 9.33 -21.40 3.79
CA SER A 191 9.81 -21.17 5.17
C SER A 191 8.88 -21.77 6.24
N LYS A 192 7.67 -22.24 5.87
CA LYS A 192 6.63 -22.78 6.78
C LYS A 192 6.24 -21.80 7.90
N LYS A 193 6.38 -20.51 7.65
CA LYS A 193 6.05 -19.44 8.59
C LYS A 193 5.29 -18.33 7.87
N LEU A 194 4.36 -17.70 8.55
CA LEU A 194 3.70 -16.49 8.09
C LEU A 194 4.59 -15.28 8.31
N GLY A 195 4.47 -14.29 7.43
CA GLY A 195 5.12 -12.99 7.61
C GLY A 195 4.52 -12.25 8.82
N LYS A 196 5.37 -11.50 9.53
CA LYS A 196 4.95 -10.60 10.61
C LYS A 196 4.99 -9.16 10.10
N THR A 197 4.13 -8.31 10.62
CA THR A 197 4.07 -6.87 10.27
C THR A 197 5.38 -6.14 10.53
N SER A 198 6.20 -6.59 11.50
CA SER A 198 7.56 -6.11 11.71
C SER A 198 8.47 -6.28 10.48
N ASN A 199 8.26 -7.31 9.65
CA ASN A 199 9.04 -7.47 8.42
C ASN A 199 8.69 -6.38 7.38
N ILE A 200 7.41 -5.95 7.36
CA ILE A 200 6.96 -4.85 6.49
C ILE A 200 7.54 -3.52 6.99
N LEU A 201 7.49 -3.27 8.30
CA LEU A 201 8.04 -2.07 8.93
C LEU A 201 9.53 -1.91 8.65
N ASN A 202 10.31 -2.99 8.77
CA ASN A 202 11.74 -2.98 8.47
C ASN A 202 12.01 -2.60 7.00
N ALA A 203 11.19 -3.08 6.06
CA ALA A 203 11.32 -2.72 4.65
C ALA A 203 10.89 -1.27 4.39
N ILE A 204 9.85 -0.79 5.06
CA ILE A 204 9.41 0.62 4.96
C ILE A 204 10.52 1.53 5.49
N ASP A 205 11.05 1.28 6.68
CA ASP A 205 12.14 2.07 7.28
C ASP A 205 13.38 2.08 6.38
N PHE A 206 13.78 0.90 5.85
CA PHE A 206 14.87 0.80 4.88
C PHE A 206 14.64 1.67 3.65
N LEU A 207 13.44 1.65 3.07
CA LEU A 207 13.12 2.43 1.86
C LEU A 207 13.02 3.93 2.13
N ILE A 208 12.57 4.35 3.32
CA ILE A 208 12.55 5.76 3.72
C ILE A 208 13.98 6.30 3.80
N ASN A 209 14.90 5.55 4.41
CA ASN A 209 16.26 5.97 4.70
C ASN A 209 17.26 5.71 3.55
N SER A 210 16.85 5.04 2.48
CA SER A 210 17.73 4.64 1.37
C SER A 210 17.45 5.45 0.11
N GLU A 211 18.04 6.63 0.00
CA GLU A 211 17.82 7.56 -1.14
C GLU A 211 18.28 7.01 -2.50
N PHE A 212 19.20 6.06 -2.51
CA PHE A 212 19.72 5.46 -3.75
C PHE A 212 18.98 4.18 -4.16
N VAL A 213 18.03 3.70 -3.35
CA VAL A 213 17.13 2.59 -3.70
C VAL A 213 15.89 3.18 -4.38
N ASN A 214 15.83 3.06 -5.71
CA ASN A 214 14.79 3.68 -6.52
C ASN A 214 14.38 2.78 -7.70
N GLY A 215 13.09 2.49 -7.83
CA GLY A 215 12.54 1.54 -8.81
C GLY A 215 12.73 0.07 -8.43
N ALA A 216 13.04 -0.21 -7.17
CA ALA A 216 13.25 -1.56 -6.66
C ALA A 216 11.93 -2.26 -6.26
N SER A 217 11.95 -3.59 -6.30
CA SER A 217 10.92 -4.45 -5.73
C SER A 217 11.54 -5.32 -4.64
N ILE A 218 11.07 -5.17 -3.40
CA ILE A 218 11.49 -5.98 -2.25
C ILE A 218 10.40 -7.02 -2.00
N THR A 219 10.75 -8.29 -2.13
CA THR A 219 9.82 -9.40 -1.86
C THR A 219 9.97 -9.88 -0.43
N ILE A 220 8.84 -9.99 0.28
CA ILE A 220 8.74 -10.47 1.67
C ILE A 220 7.68 -11.57 1.69
N ASP A 221 8.07 -12.80 1.39
CA ASP A 221 7.09 -13.90 1.16
C ASP A 221 7.55 -15.26 1.68
N GLY A 222 8.66 -15.33 2.39
CA GLY A 222 9.17 -16.59 2.93
C GLY A 222 9.67 -17.58 1.87
N GLY A 223 10.00 -17.08 0.65
CA GLY A 223 10.50 -17.87 -0.47
C GLY A 223 9.41 -18.41 -1.40
N SER A 224 8.20 -17.83 -1.39
CA SER A 224 7.05 -18.32 -2.19
C SER A 224 7.10 -17.92 -3.66
N SER A 225 7.89 -16.92 -4.06
CA SER A 225 8.05 -16.46 -5.45
C SER A 225 9.33 -16.97 -6.10
#